data_a04bb24c1af0b3590fed8ad0639e9e82
#
_entry.id   a04bb24c1af0b3590fed8ad0639e9e82
#
_cell.length_a   1.000
_cell.length_b   1.000
_cell.length_c   1.000
_cell.angle_alpha   90.00
_cell.angle_beta   90.00
_cell.angle_gamma   90.00
#
_symmetry.space_group_name_H-M   'P 1'
#
loop_
_entity.id
_entity.type
_entity.pdbx_description
1 polymer ?
#
loop_
_entity_poly.entity_id
_entity_poly.type
_entity_poly.pdbx_seq_one_letter_code
_entity_poly.pdbx_strand_id
1 'polypeptide(L)'
;MKRAMGFLLSSVMLLGVLSGCGGQNSSSASPAASGSQAEGQSGEQVTLTYWQHSSAARDEMMTKLVAQFEAENPDIKVNCEFVPEADYTQKLIPSLATDTAPDVFQVQSGMVSKLAEAGSIQPLDETVMSTEMIEEEFVAAATDGLKYEDKYYGMPTDMQTILCFWNKDLAAEAGLDAEKGPQTWDEFFDWARAMTKRDASGALTQAGWGTSGYWPEVVSYIEQMGGSFYDESTNQFVFADDEKSVAAMEQWISLYRDDKVYDTQFSKTWAGFRQGLIGMMLGHPAMLGNLPTTAPDLNFGVSLIPANGDSRASCVSSWGYVMSAKAPSEAATRFIEFLSSEDVEKQWTLQTGELPARKALLDDADIKADPKASVALASLDDAFVGHLQTAALETAWSESYEKLMYTDEDVKTVLQECQANLNQELSNGL
;
A
#
# COMPACT_ATOMS: atom_id res chain seq x y z
N MET A 1 2.40 32.90 42.28
CA MET A 1 2.44 34.35 42.03
C MET A 1 1.73 34.62 40.72
N LYS A 2 0.67 35.39 40.77
CA LYS A 2 -0.21 35.80 39.67
C LYS A 2 0.49 36.78 38.75
N ARG A 3 0.27 36.71 37.45
CA ARG A 3 0.03 37.88 36.58
C ARG A 3 -0.67 37.47 35.31
N ALA A 4 -1.88 37.89 35.22
CA ALA A 4 -2.73 37.98 34.05
C ALA A 4 -2.56 39.39 33.44
N MET A 5 -2.75 39.48 32.11
CA MET A 5 -3.17 40.72 31.38
C MET A 5 -3.18 40.30 29.89
N GLY A 6 -4.17 40.48 29.06
CA GLY A 6 -5.32 41.36 29.06
C GLY A 6 -5.59 41.77 27.62
N PHE A 7 -6.75 41.46 27.13
CA PHE A 7 -7.55 42.03 26.01
C PHE A 7 -6.95 43.10 25.08
N LEU A 8 -7.23 42.97 23.78
CA LEU A 8 -7.90 44.05 23.02
C LEU A 8 -8.53 43.52 21.72
N LEU A 9 -9.84 43.58 21.66
CA LEU A 9 -10.68 43.57 20.44
C LEU A 9 -10.49 44.90 19.68
N SER A 10 -10.57 44.83 18.36
CA SER A 10 -11.02 45.97 17.56
C SER A 10 -11.75 45.50 16.30
N SER A 11 -13.07 45.62 16.35
CA SER A 11 -13.97 45.59 15.21
C SER A 11 -13.93 46.94 14.50
N VAL A 12 -13.90 46.93 13.17
CA VAL A 12 -14.33 48.08 12.37
C VAL A 12 -15.24 47.59 11.25
N MET A 13 -16.52 47.87 11.39
CA MET A 13 -17.51 47.95 10.31
C MET A 13 -17.34 49.25 9.59
N LEU A 14 -17.46 49.25 8.27
CA LEU A 14 -17.91 50.43 7.49
C LEU A 14 -18.85 50.00 6.35
N LEU A 15 -20.08 50.46 6.47
CA LEU A 15 -21.11 50.51 5.43
C LEU A 15 -20.91 51.76 4.56
N GLY A 16 -21.38 51.68 3.30
CA GLY A 16 -21.60 52.82 2.44
C GLY A 16 -21.96 52.35 1.03
N VAL A 17 -23.20 52.17 0.71
CA VAL A 17 -24.30 53.00 0.22
C VAL A 17 -24.21 53.38 -1.27
N LEU A 18 -25.16 52.82 -1.99
CA LEU A 18 -25.90 53.09 -3.26
C LEU A 18 -25.84 54.50 -3.87
N SER A 19 -25.84 54.51 -5.20
CA SER A 19 -26.63 55.35 -6.14
C SER A 19 -25.99 55.30 -7.52
N GLY A 20 -26.62 55.13 -8.67
CA GLY A 20 -27.96 55.26 -9.14
C GLY A 20 -27.96 55.81 -10.55
N CYS A 21 -28.80 55.26 -11.44
CA CYS A 21 -29.40 55.81 -12.66
C CYS A 21 -28.50 56.44 -13.74
N GLY A 22 -28.58 56.11 -15.00
CA GLY A 22 -29.68 56.00 -15.96
C GLY A 22 -29.26 56.63 -17.27
N GLY A 23 -29.71 56.13 -18.40
CA GLY A 23 -29.57 56.85 -19.68
C GLY A 23 -29.66 55.95 -20.92
N GLN A 24 -30.80 56.06 -21.57
CA GLN A 24 -31.28 55.36 -22.77
C GLN A 24 -30.71 55.90 -24.07
N ASN A 25 -30.88 55.07 -25.13
CA ASN A 25 -31.05 55.28 -26.55
C ASN A 25 -29.82 55.34 -27.46
N SER A 26 -29.78 54.76 -28.58
CA SER A 26 -30.70 54.18 -29.58
C SER A 26 -29.90 53.69 -30.79
N SER A 27 -30.30 52.55 -31.31
CA SER A 27 -30.40 52.15 -32.72
C SER A 27 -29.31 52.46 -33.76
N SER A 28 -28.78 51.44 -34.40
CA SER A 28 -28.95 51.22 -35.84
C SER A 28 -28.48 49.86 -36.31
N ALA A 29 -29.13 49.34 -37.33
CA ALA A 29 -29.21 47.96 -37.79
C ALA A 29 -28.02 47.47 -38.63
N SER A 30 -27.81 46.15 -38.53
CA SER A 30 -27.41 45.05 -39.44
C SER A 30 -26.66 45.36 -40.76
N PRO A 31 -25.86 44.38 -41.33
CA PRO A 31 -26.38 43.02 -41.63
C PRO A 31 -25.44 41.84 -41.38
N ALA A 32 -26.06 40.69 -41.43
CA ALA A 32 -25.65 39.34 -41.29
C ALA A 32 -24.39 38.90 -42.06
N ALA A 33 -23.54 38.10 -41.36
CA ALA A 33 -22.75 37.08 -41.97
C ALA A 33 -23.00 35.78 -41.17
N SER A 34 -23.65 34.84 -41.80
CA SER A 34 -23.85 33.49 -41.31
C SER A 34 -22.52 32.74 -41.27
N GLY A 35 -21.95 32.63 -40.08
CA GLY A 35 -20.96 31.63 -39.76
C GLY A 35 -21.66 30.60 -38.90
N SER A 36 -21.83 29.38 -39.40
CA SER A 36 -22.24 28.24 -38.60
C SER A 36 -21.18 27.98 -37.55
N GLN A 37 -21.39 28.49 -36.35
CA GLN A 37 -20.74 27.94 -35.16
C GLN A 37 -21.38 26.57 -34.91
N ALA A 38 -20.57 25.52 -35.03
CA ALA A 38 -20.89 24.27 -34.40
C ALA A 38 -21.06 24.58 -32.90
N GLU A 39 -22.28 24.50 -32.41
CA GLU A 39 -22.58 24.44 -31.01
C GLU A 39 -21.95 23.15 -30.50
N GLY A 40 -20.70 23.23 -29.97
CA GLY A 40 -20.18 22.27 -29.08
C GLY A 40 -21.13 22.25 -27.88
N GLN A 41 -21.84 21.15 -27.68
CA GLN A 41 -22.49 20.85 -26.43
C GLN A 41 -21.40 20.91 -25.34
N SER A 42 -21.34 21.99 -24.61
CA SER A 42 -20.66 22.02 -23.33
C SER A 42 -21.54 21.22 -22.33
N GLY A 43 -21.42 19.90 -22.35
CA GLY A 43 -21.87 19.08 -21.24
C GLY A 43 -21.29 19.63 -19.95
N GLU A 44 -22.04 19.60 -18.88
CA GLU A 44 -21.57 20.02 -17.56
C GLU A 44 -20.35 19.13 -17.21
N GLN A 45 -19.19 19.75 -16.94
CA GLN A 45 -17.97 19.03 -16.60
C GLN A 45 -18.16 18.29 -15.26
N VAL A 46 -17.94 16.98 -15.25
CA VAL A 46 -17.98 16.15 -14.04
C VAL A 46 -16.66 16.29 -13.29
N THR A 47 -16.70 16.47 -11.98
CA THR A 47 -15.53 16.46 -11.13
C THR A 47 -15.55 15.22 -10.26
N LEU A 48 -14.52 14.37 -10.38
CA LEU A 48 -14.26 13.23 -9.52
C LEU A 48 -13.29 13.60 -8.41
N THR A 49 -13.49 13.05 -7.25
CA THR A 49 -12.52 13.02 -6.15
C THR A 49 -11.85 11.65 -6.09
N TYR A 50 -10.52 11.64 -6.02
CA TYR A 50 -9.72 10.41 -5.96
C TYR A 50 -8.81 10.40 -4.75
N TRP A 51 -8.81 9.31 -3.98
CA TRP A 51 -7.93 9.12 -2.83
C TRP A 51 -7.04 7.88 -2.98
N GLN A 52 -5.76 8.02 -2.62
CA GLN A 52 -4.81 6.92 -2.46
C GLN A 52 -3.91 7.15 -1.24
N HIS A 53 -3.30 6.07 -0.76
CA HIS A 53 -2.20 6.20 0.19
C HIS A 53 -0.96 6.76 -0.51
N SER A 54 -0.24 7.63 0.20
CA SER A 54 0.86 8.44 -0.34
C SER A 54 2.19 7.72 -0.28
N SER A 55 2.92 7.73 -1.38
CA SER A 55 4.36 7.59 -1.46
C SER A 55 4.89 8.48 -2.58
N ALA A 56 6.16 8.90 -2.50
CA ALA A 56 6.71 9.85 -3.46
C ALA A 56 6.55 9.39 -4.94
N ALA A 57 6.85 8.11 -5.22
CA ALA A 57 6.73 7.55 -6.56
C ALA A 57 5.27 7.44 -7.04
N ARG A 58 4.36 7.01 -6.15
CA ARG A 58 2.92 6.90 -6.45
C ARG A 58 2.28 8.26 -6.73
N ASP A 59 2.57 9.25 -5.89
CA ASP A 59 1.98 10.59 -5.99
C ASP A 59 2.41 11.30 -7.28
N GLU A 60 3.69 11.17 -7.63
CA GLU A 60 4.23 11.68 -8.88
C GLU A 60 3.58 10.99 -10.08
N MET A 61 3.48 9.65 -10.07
CA MET A 61 2.90 8.89 -11.17
C MET A 61 1.41 9.19 -11.32
N MET A 62 0.62 9.16 -10.25
CA MET A 62 -0.82 9.46 -10.32
C MET A 62 -1.09 10.88 -10.83
N THR A 63 -0.26 11.85 -10.44
CA THR A 63 -0.38 13.22 -10.96
C THR A 63 -0.21 13.28 -12.49
N LYS A 64 0.73 12.49 -13.04
CA LYS A 64 0.94 12.37 -14.50
C LYS A 64 -0.24 11.67 -15.17
N LEU A 65 -0.72 10.57 -14.59
CA LEU A 65 -1.83 9.80 -15.14
C LEU A 65 -3.14 10.58 -15.15
N VAL A 66 -3.41 11.34 -14.11
CA VAL A 66 -4.59 12.22 -14.08
C VAL A 66 -4.51 13.29 -15.17
N ALA A 67 -3.36 13.91 -15.37
CA ALA A 67 -3.19 14.88 -16.45
C ALA A 67 -3.39 14.25 -17.85
N GLN A 68 -2.94 13.00 -18.04
CA GLN A 68 -3.17 12.23 -19.27
C GLN A 68 -4.66 11.90 -19.44
N PHE A 69 -5.31 11.38 -18.41
CA PHE A 69 -6.75 11.08 -18.43
C PHE A 69 -7.61 12.30 -18.76
N GLU A 70 -7.34 13.43 -18.12
CA GLU A 70 -8.07 14.68 -18.37
C GLU A 70 -7.87 15.23 -19.78
N ALA A 71 -6.70 15.01 -20.38
CA ALA A 71 -6.45 15.40 -21.78
C ALA A 71 -7.29 14.56 -22.77
N GLU A 72 -7.50 13.28 -22.46
CA GLU A 72 -8.32 12.37 -23.25
C GLU A 72 -9.82 12.49 -22.94
N ASN A 73 -10.18 13.01 -21.75
CA ASN A 73 -11.54 13.14 -21.23
C ASN A 73 -11.81 14.58 -20.75
N PRO A 74 -11.91 15.56 -21.65
CA PRO A 74 -12.02 16.98 -21.26
C PRO A 74 -13.32 17.35 -20.51
N ASP A 75 -14.30 16.45 -20.53
CA ASP A 75 -15.56 16.52 -19.79
C ASP A 75 -15.44 16.05 -18.33
N ILE A 76 -14.28 15.47 -17.92
CA ILE A 76 -14.05 15.00 -16.56
C ILE A 76 -12.83 15.71 -15.95
N LYS A 77 -12.94 16.09 -14.68
CA LYS A 77 -11.83 16.56 -13.84
C LYS A 77 -11.62 15.60 -12.69
N VAL A 78 -10.37 15.41 -12.26
CA VAL A 78 -10.02 14.54 -11.12
C VAL A 78 -9.23 15.33 -10.08
N ASN A 79 -9.79 15.44 -8.89
CA ASN A 79 -9.13 16.04 -7.73
C ASN A 79 -8.53 14.92 -6.86
N CYS A 80 -7.19 14.84 -6.85
CA CYS A 80 -6.49 13.84 -6.07
C CYS A 80 -6.24 14.31 -4.63
N GLU A 81 -6.37 13.39 -3.68
CA GLU A 81 -5.86 13.53 -2.33
C GLU A 81 -4.93 12.35 -2.02
N PHE A 82 -3.69 12.67 -1.63
CA PHE A 82 -2.66 11.70 -1.26
C PHE A 82 -2.51 11.71 0.26
N VAL A 83 -2.88 10.62 0.92
CA VAL A 83 -2.95 10.53 2.37
C VAL A 83 -1.80 9.65 2.88
N PRO A 84 -1.03 10.07 3.90
CA PRO A 84 0.00 9.21 4.48
C PRO A 84 -0.55 7.82 4.81
N GLU A 85 0.20 6.77 4.49
CA GLU A 85 -0.24 5.37 4.62
C GLU A 85 -0.78 5.06 6.02
N ALA A 86 -0.09 5.53 7.06
CA ALA A 86 -0.50 5.31 8.45
C ALA A 86 -1.88 5.92 8.82
N ASP A 87 -2.32 6.95 8.09
CA ASP A 87 -3.56 7.68 8.35
C ASP A 87 -4.66 7.28 7.35
N TYR A 88 -4.30 6.59 6.26
CA TYR A 88 -5.17 6.40 5.11
C TYR A 88 -6.46 5.66 5.44
N THR A 89 -6.35 4.46 5.98
CA THR A 89 -7.52 3.64 6.33
C THR A 89 -8.38 4.29 7.41
N GLN A 90 -7.74 4.94 8.41
CA GLN A 90 -8.44 5.65 9.48
C GLN A 90 -9.24 6.85 8.96
N LYS A 91 -8.78 7.48 7.87
CA LYS A 91 -9.50 8.56 7.20
C LYS A 91 -10.57 8.04 6.25
N LEU A 92 -10.23 7.02 5.45
CA LEU A 92 -11.10 6.48 4.40
C LEU A 92 -12.39 5.87 4.99
N ILE A 93 -12.27 4.93 5.92
CA ILE A 93 -13.42 4.15 6.40
C ILE A 93 -14.54 5.03 6.98
N PRO A 94 -14.28 5.99 7.89
CA PRO A 94 -15.34 6.88 8.37
C PRO A 94 -15.93 7.76 7.27
N SER A 95 -15.16 8.14 6.25
CA SER A 95 -15.65 8.99 5.15
C SER A 95 -16.71 8.28 4.31
N LEU A 96 -16.60 6.95 4.13
CA LEU A 96 -17.56 6.14 3.37
C LEU A 96 -18.96 6.13 3.99
N ALA A 97 -19.07 6.36 5.29
CA ALA A 97 -20.36 6.49 5.98
C ALA A 97 -21.00 7.88 5.86
N THR A 98 -20.32 8.83 5.24
CA THR A 98 -20.72 10.25 5.16
C THR A 98 -20.76 10.75 3.72
N ASP A 99 -21.05 12.04 3.51
CA ASP A 99 -21.00 12.68 2.20
C ASP A 99 -19.59 13.20 1.84
N THR A 100 -18.57 12.78 2.60
CA THR A 100 -17.16 13.17 2.37
C THR A 100 -16.32 12.06 1.75
N ALA A 101 -16.95 10.94 1.37
CA ALA A 101 -16.29 9.84 0.68
C ALA A 101 -15.73 10.32 -0.68
N PRO A 102 -14.54 9.84 -1.08
CA PRO A 102 -14.06 10.02 -2.45
C PRO A 102 -14.94 9.27 -3.43
N ASP A 103 -14.97 9.72 -4.70
CA ASP A 103 -15.69 9.02 -5.76
C ASP A 103 -14.97 7.73 -6.15
N VAL A 104 -13.65 7.81 -6.37
CA VAL A 104 -12.78 6.68 -6.67
C VAL A 104 -11.64 6.66 -5.64
N PHE A 105 -11.25 5.47 -5.21
CA PHE A 105 -10.17 5.34 -4.23
C PHE A 105 -9.48 3.99 -4.31
N GLN A 106 -8.26 3.92 -3.78
CA GLN A 106 -7.55 2.66 -3.58
C GLN A 106 -7.96 2.01 -2.25
N VAL A 107 -8.04 0.69 -2.26
CA VAL A 107 -8.28 -0.10 -1.05
C VAL A 107 -7.52 -1.42 -1.13
N GLN A 108 -7.09 -1.95 0.00
CA GLN A 108 -6.58 -3.32 0.06
C GLN A 108 -7.68 -4.28 -0.40
N SER A 109 -7.33 -5.24 -1.26
CA SER A 109 -8.30 -6.15 -1.89
C SER A 109 -9.18 -6.89 -0.86
N GLY A 110 -8.61 -7.31 0.26
CA GLY A 110 -9.33 -7.99 1.33
C GLY A 110 -10.40 -7.17 2.06
N MET A 111 -10.45 -5.86 1.86
CA MET A 111 -11.50 -5.01 2.44
C MET A 111 -12.74 -4.91 1.55
N VAL A 112 -12.64 -5.32 0.28
CA VAL A 112 -13.69 -5.08 -0.72
C VAL A 112 -14.99 -5.80 -0.37
N SER A 113 -14.93 -7.05 0.07
CA SER A 113 -16.12 -7.82 0.44
C SER A 113 -16.95 -7.11 1.53
N LYS A 114 -16.28 -6.61 2.57
CA LYS A 114 -16.92 -5.90 3.68
C LYS A 114 -17.53 -4.57 3.25
N LEU A 115 -16.83 -3.83 2.39
CA LEU A 115 -17.32 -2.57 1.85
C LEU A 115 -18.52 -2.78 0.90
N ALA A 116 -18.49 -3.86 0.12
CA ALA A 116 -19.60 -4.24 -0.77
C ALA A 116 -20.82 -4.67 0.04
N GLU A 117 -20.67 -5.53 1.05
CA GLU A 117 -21.72 -5.95 1.95
C GLU A 117 -22.38 -4.77 2.68
N ALA A 118 -21.55 -3.80 3.12
CA ALA A 118 -22.04 -2.57 3.73
C ALA A 118 -22.72 -1.60 2.75
N GLY A 119 -22.71 -1.89 1.43
CA GLY A 119 -23.22 -1.00 0.39
C GLY A 119 -22.46 0.31 0.27
N SER A 120 -21.18 0.35 0.70
CA SER A 120 -20.33 1.54 0.65
C SER A 120 -19.68 1.76 -0.71
N ILE A 121 -19.57 0.71 -1.51
CA ILE A 121 -19.03 0.71 -2.87
C ILE A 121 -20.03 0.09 -3.85
N GLN A 122 -19.89 0.42 -5.13
CA GLN A 122 -20.74 -0.16 -6.18
C GLN A 122 -19.95 -1.15 -7.04
N PRO A 123 -20.60 -2.16 -7.65
CA PRO A 123 -19.92 -3.08 -8.55
C PRO A 123 -19.42 -2.35 -9.80
N LEU A 124 -18.40 -2.93 -10.43
CA LEU A 124 -17.92 -2.48 -11.73
C LEU A 124 -19.02 -2.64 -12.80
N ASP A 125 -18.95 -1.79 -13.84
CA ASP A 125 -19.84 -1.91 -15.01
C ASP A 125 -19.39 -3.11 -15.85
N GLU A 126 -20.14 -4.18 -15.78
CA GLU A 126 -19.88 -5.45 -16.48
C GLU A 126 -19.84 -5.31 -18.02
N THR A 127 -20.41 -4.23 -18.56
CA THR A 127 -20.36 -3.96 -20.01
C THR A 127 -19.03 -3.34 -20.45
N VAL A 128 -18.23 -2.84 -19.54
CA VAL A 128 -16.92 -2.20 -19.77
C VAL A 128 -15.80 -3.08 -19.21
N MET A 129 -15.95 -3.52 -17.97
CA MET A 129 -14.97 -4.34 -17.24
C MET A 129 -15.64 -5.66 -16.85
N SER A 130 -15.75 -6.57 -17.84
CA SER A 130 -16.46 -7.84 -17.63
C SER A 130 -15.67 -8.80 -16.73
N THR A 131 -16.40 -9.62 -15.98
CA THR A 131 -15.81 -10.72 -15.19
C THR A 131 -14.88 -11.59 -16.02
N GLU A 132 -15.27 -11.96 -17.25
CA GLU A 132 -14.46 -12.79 -18.16
C GLU A 132 -13.13 -12.11 -18.50
N MET A 133 -13.14 -10.81 -18.85
CA MET A 133 -11.95 -10.03 -19.16
C MET A 133 -11.02 -9.97 -17.94
N ILE A 134 -11.56 -9.69 -16.75
CA ILE A 134 -10.77 -9.59 -15.52
C ILE A 134 -10.07 -10.92 -15.23
N GLU A 135 -10.81 -12.04 -15.28
CA GLU A 135 -10.26 -13.37 -15.01
C GLU A 135 -9.28 -13.85 -16.09
N GLU A 136 -9.44 -13.41 -17.34
CA GLU A 136 -8.52 -13.74 -18.44
C GLU A 136 -7.22 -12.93 -18.38
N GLU A 137 -7.31 -11.63 -18.17
CA GLU A 137 -6.17 -10.71 -18.33
C GLU A 137 -5.36 -10.48 -17.06
N PHE A 138 -5.94 -10.67 -15.86
CA PHE A 138 -5.28 -10.39 -14.60
C PHE A 138 -4.90 -11.65 -13.81
N VAL A 139 -3.91 -11.51 -12.93
CA VAL A 139 -3.45 -12.58 -12.03
C VAL A 139 -4.50 -12.77 -10.93
N ALA A 140 -4.92 -14.01 -10.69
CA ALA A 140 -5.95 -14.32 -9.68
C ALA A 140 -5.61 -13.78 -8.29
N ALA A 141 -4.35 -13.88 -7.86
CA ALA A 141 -3.90 -13.33 -6.58
C ALA A 141 -4.12 -11.82 -6.42
N ALA A 142 -4.25 -11.08 -7.54
CA ALA A 142 -4.55 -9.65 -7.53
C ALA A 142 -6.06 -9.36 -7.53
N THR A 143 -6.88 -10.28 -8.04
CA THR A 143 -8.30 -10.04 -8.31
C THR A 143 -9.25 -10.74 -7.35
N ASP A 144 -8.86 -11.87 -6.75
CA ASP A 144 -9.75 -12.69 -5.92
C ASP A 144 -10.35 -11.90 -4.76
N GLY A 145 -9.54 -11.04 -4.11
CA GLY A 145 -10.03 -10.17 -3.04
C GLY A 145 -10.89 -8.99 -3.49
N LEU A 146 -10.98 -8.71 -4.80
CA LEU A 146 -11.79 -7.63 -5.36
C LEU A 146 -13.22 -8.09 -5.74
N LYS A 147 -13.52 -9.36 -5.50
CA LYS A 147 -14.80 -9.99 -5.82
C LYS A 147 -15.66 -10.14 -4.55
N TYR A 148 -16.94 -9.82 -4.65
CA TYR A 148 -17.91 -10.11 -3.62
C TYR A 148 -19.13 -10.76 -4.27
N GLU A 149 -19.56 -11.91 -3.75
CA GLU A 149 -20.48 -12.82 -4.40
C GLU A 149 -19.98 -13.16 -5.83
N ASP A 150 -20.76 -12.87 -6.86
CA ASP A 150 -20.40 -13.14 -8.27
C ASP A 150 -19.98 -11.89 -9.04
N LYS A 151 -19.64 -10.77 -8.36
CA LYS A 151 -19.32 -9.49 -9.01
C LYS A 151 -17.98 -8.93 -8.56
N TYR A 152 -17.27 -8.32 -9.48
CA TYR A 152 -16.14 -7.48 -9.16
C TYR A 152 -16.56 -6.07 -8.74
N TYR A 153 -15.92 -5.55 -7.70
CA TYR A 153 -16.13 -4.20 -7.17
C TYR A 153 -14.93 -3.29 -7.37
N GLY A 154 -13.84 -3.84 -7.87
CA GLY A 154 -12.63 -3.07 -8.15
C GLY A 154 -11.76 -3.73 -9.21
N MET A 155 -10.89 -2.90 -9.81
CA MET A 155 -9.80 -3.34 -10.68
C MET A 155 -8.49 -3.32 -9.90
N PRO A 156 -7.60 -4.33 -10.07
CA PRO A 156 -6.34 -4.35 -9.34
C PRO A 156 -5.45 -3.17 -9.74
N THR A 157 -4.76 -2.60 -8.77
CA THR A 157 -3.75 -1.55 -8.98
C THR A 157 -2.37 -2.16 -9.19
N ASP A 158 -2.00 -3.10 -8.33
CA ASP A 158 -0.69 -3.71 -8.23
C ASP A 158 -0.72 -4.97 -7.35
N MET A 159 0.39 -5.69 -7.35
CA MET A 159 0.69 -6.72 -6.38
C MET A 159 1.95 -6.38 -5.58
N GLN A 160 1.98 -6.80 -4.34
CA GLN A 160 3.10 -6.65 -3.43
C GLN A 160 3.48 -8.01 -2.86
N THR A 161 4.74 -8.39 -3.02
CA THR A 161 5.35 -9.55 -2.37
C THR A 161 6.34 -9.10 -1.31
N ILE A 162 7.04 -10.00 -0.67
CA ILE A 162 8.11 -9.68 0.27
C ILE A 162 9.46 -10.00 -0.35
N LEU A 163 10.33 -8.99 -0.36
CA LEU A 163 11.71 -9.05 -0.82
C LEU A 163 12.67 -8.75 0.33
N CYS A 164 13.91 -9.18 0.22
CA CYS A 164 14.98 -8.83 1.12
C CYS A 164 15.80 -7.67 0.56
N PHE A 165 15.91 -6.58 1.32
CA PHE A 165 16.72 -5.42 1.01
C PHE A 165 17.89 -5.31 1.98
N TRP A 166 19.07 -4.94 1.49
CA TRP A 166 20.23 -4.70 2.35
C TRP A 166 21.03 -3.48 1.91
N ASN A 167 21.65 -2.82 2.88
CA ASN A 167 22.63 -1.76 2.64
C ASN A 167 23.97 -2.39 2.30
N LYS A 168 24.42 -2.24 1.04
CA LYS A 168 25.66 -2.83 0.54
C LYS A 168 26.90 -2.31 1.25
N ASP A 169 26.92 -1.03 1.62
CA ASP A 169 28.07 -0.42 2.27
C ASP A 169 28.23 -0.97 3.69
N LEU A 170 27.13 -1.10 4.44
CA LEU A 170 27.14 -1.70 5.77
C LEU A 170 27.50 -3.20 5.74
N ALA A 171 27.01 -3.92 4.73
CA ALA A 171 27.35 -5.33 4.51
C ALA A 171 28.85 -5.50 4.21
N ALA A 172 29.40 -4.68 3.31
CA ALA A 172 30.83 -4.68 2.99
C ALA A 172 31.69 -4.32 4.22
N GLU A 173 31.28 -3.35 5.02
CA GLU A 173 31.96 -2.98 6.27
C GLU A 173 31.97 -4.13 7.30
N ALA A 174 30.90 -4.95 7.32
CA ALA A 174 30.82 -6.14 8.15
C ALA A 174 31.57 -7.36 7.56
N GLY A 175 32.18 -7.24 6.37
CA GLY A 175 32.90 -8.32 5.69
C GLY A 175 32.02 -9.35 5.02
N LEU A 176 30.75 -8.98 4.71
CA LEU A 176 29.75 -9.83 4.06
C LEU A 176 29.79 -9.65 2.55
N ASP A 177 29.22 -10.59 1.79
CA ASP A 177 29.13 -10.49 0.33
C ASP A 177 28.01 -9.52 -0.08
N ALA A 178 28.38 -8.23 -0.13
CA ALA A 178 27.45 -7.15 -0.42
C ALA A 178 26.78 -7.22 -1.79
N GLU A 179 27.32 -7.99 -2.76
CA GLU A 179 26.75 -8.13 -4.09
C GLU A 179 25.69 -9.21 -4.18
N LYS A 180 25.75 -10.21 -3.29
CA LYS A 180 24.83 -11.35 -3.35
C LYS A 180 23.66 -11.23 -2.36
N GLY A 181 23.89 -10.67 -1.17
CA GLY A 181 22.92 -10.67 -0.07
C GLY A 181 22.70 -12.04 0.57
N PRO A 182 21.92 -12.12 1.65
CA PRO A 182 21.62 -13.39 2.31
C PRO A 182 20.65 -14.21 1.46
N GLN A 183 20.95 -15.50 1.30
CA GLN A 183 20.14 -16.42 0.48
C GLN A 183 19.28 -17.36 1.33
N THR A 184 19.70 -17.62 2.55
CA THR A 184 19.00 -18.46 3.51
C THR A 184 18.67 -17.69 4.78
N TRP A 185 17.73 -18.17 5.58
CA TRP A 185 17.40 -17.56 6.86
C TRP A 185 18.55 -17.60 7.85
N ASP A 186 19.36 -18.66 7.84
CA ASP A 186 20.56 -18.73 8.67
C ASP A 186 21.55 -17.62 8.29
N GLU A 187 21.80 -17.41 6.99
CA GLU A 187 22.63 -16.31 6.51
C GLU A 187 22.03 -14.95 6.90
N PHE A 188 20.71 -14.80 6.78
CA PHE A 188 20.02 -13.55 7.14
C PHE A 188 20.20 -13.22 8.63
N PHE A 189 20.05 -14.18 9.49
CA PHE A 189 20.23 -13.99 10.94
C PHE A 189 21.69 -13.70 11.28
N ASP A 190 22.64 -14.37 10.65
CA ASP A 190 24.07 -14.08 10.81
C ASP A 190 24.43 -12.69 10.33
N TRP A 191 23.86 -12.26 9.21
CA TRP A 191 24.04 -10.88 8.70
C TRP A 191 23.45 -9.85 9.67
N ALA A 192 22.28 -10.11 10.23
CA ALA A 192 21.67 -9.22 11.21
C ALA A 192 22.58 -9.02 12.43
N ARG A 193 23.17 -10.11 12.94
CA ARG A 193 24.15 -10.04 14.05
C ARG A 193 25.43 -9.30 13.64
N ALA A 194 26.00 -9.63 12.48
CA ALA A 194 27.26 -9.07 11.99
C ALA A 194 27.19 -7.56 11.72
N MET A 195 26.05 -7.07 11.22
CA MET A 195 25.85 -5.64 10.95
C MET A 195 25.39 -4.84 12.17
N THR A 196 25.10 -5.48 13.31
CA THR A 196 24.68 -4.77 14.53
C THR A 196 25.87 -4.12 15.22
N LYS A 197 25.80 -2.82 15.49
CA LYS A 197 26.85 -2.06 16.21
C LYS A 197 26.29 -1.33 17.41
N ARG A 198 27.11 -1.29 18.48
CA ARG A 198 26.82 -0.58 19.72
C ARG A 198 28.01 0.27 20.14
N ASP A 199 27.73 1.36 20.82
CA ASP A 199 28.75 2.18 21.42
C ASP A 199 29.29 1.57 22.75
N ALA A 200 30.26 2.27 23.35
CA ALA A 200 30.86 1.83 24.60
C ALA A 200 29.90 1.79 25.80
N SER A 201 28.75 2.44 25.71
CA SER A 201 27.68 2.39 26.73
C SER A 201 26.71 1.20 26.48
N GLY A 202 26.82 0.49 25.35
CA GLY A 202 25.93 -0.56 24.91
C GLY A 202 24.71 -0.06 24.13
N ALA A 203 24.61 1.25 23.85
CA ALA A 203 23.54 1.79 23.04
C ALA A 203 23.71 1.41 21.57
N LEU A 204 22.60 1.06 20.91
CA LEU A 204 22.57 0.71 19.48
C LEU A 204 22.97 1.93 18.65
N THR A 205 23.94 1.78 17.76
CA THR A 205 24.39 2.81 16.81
C THR A 205 24.12 2.41 15.36
N GLN A 206 23.94 1.12 15.11
CA GLN A 206 23.54 0.55 13.84
C GLN A 206 22.75 -0.74 14.12
N ALA A 207 21.56 -0.84 13.55
CA ALA A 207 20.76 -2.06 13.62
C ALA A 207 21.12 -2.96 12.45
N GLY A 208 21.32 -4.26 12.70
CA GLY A 208 21.60 -5.22 11.63
C GLY A 208 20.39 -5.53 10.78
N TRP A 209 19.24 -5.60 11.41
CA TRP A 209 17.96 -5.81 10.77
C TRP A 209 16.87 -5.02 11.48
N GLY A 210 15.95 -4.42 10.73
CA GLY A 210 14.77 -3.75 11.28
C GLY A 210 13.50 -4.44 10.79
N THR A 211 12.52 -4.59 11.68
CA THR A 211 11.17 -5.04 11.34
C THR A 211 10.13 -4.25 12.12
N SER A 212 8.95 -4.09 11.53
CA SER A 212 7.77 -3.52 12.19
C SER A 212 6.79 -4.59 12.64
N GLY A 213 7.09 -5.87 12.40
CA GLY A 213 6.14 -6.95 12.59
C GLY A 213 5.05 -6.95 11.53
N TYR A 214 5.36 -6.38 10.38
CA TYR A 214 4.44 -6.41 9.25
C TYR A 214 4.07 -7.85 8.93
N TRP A 215 2.79 -8.16 9.04
CA TRP A 215 2.32 -9.53 9.06
C TRP A 215 2.73 -10.38 7.83
N PRO A 216 2.81 -9.86 6.59
CA PRO A 216 3.26 -10.64 5.45
C PRO A 216 4.71 -11.14 5.56
N GLU A 217 5.60 -10.35 6.22
CA GLU A 217 6.98 -10.78 6.47
C GLU A 217 7.01 -12.02 7.38
N VAL A 218 6.22 -11.95 8.46
CA VAL A 218 6.19 -12.98 9.50
C VAL A 218 5.49 -14.25 9.00
N VAL A 219 4.37 -14.10 8.31
CA VAL A 219 3.64 -15.24 7.71
C VAL A 219 4.49 -15.93 6.66
N SER A 220 5.18 -15.18 5.79
CA SER A 220 6.13 -15.74 4.83
C SER A 220 7.21 -16.58 5.51
N TYR A 221 7.73 -16.13 6.64
CA TYR A 221 8.71 -16.86 7.41
C TYR A 221 8.14 -18.14 8.04
N ILE A 222 6.98 -18.06 8.68
CA ILE A 222 6.30 -19.22 9.30
C ILE A 222 6.06 -20.31 8.27
N GLU A 223 5.47 -19.97 7.11
CA GLU A 223 5.17 -20.94 6.05
C GLU A 223 6.45 -21.62 5.52
N GLN A 224 7.54 -20.86 5.35
CA GLN A 224 8.82 -21.42 4.91
C GLN A 224 9.44 -22.36 5.97
N MET A 225 9.21 -22.11 7.25
CA MET A 225 9.66 -23.02 8.33
C MET A 225 8.80 -24.28 8.40
N GLY A 226 7.83 -24.43 7.51
CA GLY A 226 6.91 -25.58 7.44
C GLY A 226 5.84 -25.52 8.54
N GLY A 227 5.60 -24.35 9.09
CA GLY A 227 4.45 -24.05 9.94
C GLY A 227 3.19 -23.86 9.13
N SER A 228 2.08 -23.65 9.80
CA SER A 228 0.79 -23.29 9.19
C SER A 228 0.21 -22.09 9.91
N PHE A 229 -0.05 -21.03 9.16
CA PHE A 229 -0.64 -19.81 9.72
C PHE A 229 -2.17 -19.88 9.74
N TYR A 230 -2.76 -20.44 8.69
CA TYR A 230 -4.19 -20.48 8.48
C TYR A 230 -4.62 -21.82 7.89
N ASP A 231 -5.79 -22.32 8.27
CA ASP A 231 -6.41 -23.55 7.73
C ASP A 231 -7.67 -23.18 6.92
N GLU A 232 -7.53 -23.25 5.60
CA GLU A 232 -8.62 -22.99 4.64
C GLU A 232 -9.84 -23.91 4.86
N SER A 233 -9.61 -25.15 5.31
CA SER A 233 -10.68 -26.13 5.46
C SER A 233 -11.60 -25.81 6.63
N THR A 234 -11.06 -25.16 7.67
CA THR A 234 -11.80 -24.77 8.86
C THR A 234 -12.09 -23.26 8.90
N ASN A 235 -11.46 -22.50 8.01
CA ASN A 235 -11.52 -21.04 7.97
C ASN A 235 -11.06 -20.45 9.31
N GLN A 236 -9.89 -20.90 9.82
CA GLN A 236 -9.35 -20.49 11.11
C GLN A 236 -7.84 -20.26 11.07
N PHE A 237 -7.36 -19.32 11.88
CA PHE A 237 -5.95 -19.20 12.22
C PHE A 237 -5.55 -20.34 13.16
N VAL A 238 -4.42 -21.00 12.89
CA VAL A 238 -3.97 -22.21 13.58
C VAL A 238 -2.51 -22.15 14.06
N PHE A 239 -1.83 -21.05 13.84
CA PHE A 239 -0.38 -20.89 14.04
C PHE A 239 0.09 -21.12 15.49
N ALA A 240 -0.75 -20.86 16.48
CA ALA A 240 -0.39 -21.09 17.88
C ALA A 240 -0.55 -22.55 18.32
N ASP A 241 -1.30 -23.35 17.57
CA ASP A 241 -1.49 -24.78 17.79
C ASP A 241 -0.48 -25.62 16.99
N ASP A 242 0.21 -25.01 16.03
CA ASP A 242 1.26 -25.65 15.24
C ASP A 242 2.65 -25.43 15.87
N GLU A 243 3.31 -26.52 16.28
CA GLU A 243 4.61 -26.45 16.96
C GLU A 243 5.71 -25.83 16.10
N LYS A 244 5.65 -25.97 14.77
CA LYS A 244 6.63 -25.36 13.86
C LYS A 244 6.45 -23.85 13.73
N SER A 245 5.21 -23.39 13.69
CA SER A 245 4.88 -21.97 13.70
C SER A 245 5.34 -21.29 14.99
N VAL A 246 5.11 -21.95 16.14
CA VAL A 246 5.59 -21.46 17.44
C VAL A 246 7.12 -21.40 17.47
N ALA A 247 7.81 -22.46 17.04
CA ALA A 247 9.27 -22.49 17.00
C ALA A 247 9.86 -21.42 16.05
N ALA A 248 9.23 -21.21 14.89
CA ALA A 248 9.60 -20.15 13.97
C ALA A 248 9.49 -18.77 14.65
N MET A 249 8.41 -18.51 15.34
CA MET A 249 8.22 -17.24 16.06
C MET A 249 9.18 -17.07 17.23
N GLU A 250 9.49 -18.11 17.97
CA GLU A 250 10.52 -18.08 19.01
C GLU A 250 11.89 -17.69 18.43
N GLN A 251 12.29 -18.28 17.30
CA GLN A 251 13.53 -17.93 16.60
C GLN A 251 13.51 -16.48 16.09
N TRP A 252 12.42 -16.04 15.46
CA TRP A 252 12.27 -14.66 14.99
C TRP A 252 12.40 -13.66 16.13
N ILE A 253 11.73 -13.89 17.24
CA ILE A 253 11.73 -12.99 18.40
C ILE A 253 13.07 -13.04 19.16
N SER A 254 13.83 -14.14 19.10
CA SER A 254 15.16 -14.22 19.74
C SER A 254 16.14 -13.18 19.18
N LEU A 255 16.04 -12.80 17.89
CA LEU A 255 16.86 -11.73 17.33
C LEU A 255 16.65 -10.38 18.06
N TYR A 256 15.48 -10.16 18.60
CA TYR A 256 15.18 -8.97 19.40
C TYR A 256 15.59 -9.14 20.85
N ARG A 257 15.13 -10.23 21.49
CA ARG A 257 15.24 -10.41 22.92
C ARG A 257 16.66 -10.80 23.33
N ASP A 258 17.30 -11.71 22.58
CA ASP A 258 18.59 -12.28 22.90
C ASP A 258 19.72 -11.57 22.15
N ASP A 259 19.63 -11.52 20.84
CA ASP A 259 20.66 -10.92 19.97
C ASP A 259 20.61 -9.40 19.95
N LYS A 260 19.45 -8.81 20.24
CA LYS A 260 19.20 -7.36 20.30
C LYS A 260 19.64 -6.64 19.04
N VAL A 261 19.41 -7.24 17.88
CA VAL A 261 19.84 -6.69 16.56
C VAL A 261 19.11 -5.40 16.18
N TYR A 262 17.98 -5.12 16.83
CA TYR A 262 17.18 -3.94 16.60
C TYR A 262 16.52 -3.44 17.90
N ASP A 263 16.17 -2.18 17.91
CA ASP A 263 15.37 -1.53 18.94
C ASP A 263 14.45 -0.52 18.25
N THR A 264 13.15 -0.64 18.45
CA THR A 264 12.15 0.24 17.86
C THR A 264 12.28 1.70 18.32
N GLN A 265 12.93 1.93 19.47
CA GLN A 265 13.26 3.28 19.93
C GLN A 265 14.47 3.88 19.19
N PHE A 266 15.29 3.05 18.54
CA PHE A 266 16.46 3.50 17.76
C PHE A 266 16.03 4.21 16.48
N SER A 267 15.19 3.58 15.68
CA SER A 267 14.63 4.14 14.45
C SER A 267 13.47 3.28 13.95
N LYS A 268 12.53 3.89 13.24
CA LYS A 268 11.55 3.11 12.47
C LYS A 268 12.25 2.43 11.29
N THR A 269 11.88 1.19 10.98
CA THR A 269 12.53 0.32 9.98
C THR A 269 12.80 1.03 8.65
N TRP A 270 11.78 1.52 7.99
CA TRP A 270 11.91 2.14 6.66
C TRP A 270 12.68 3.46 6.67
N ALA A 271 12.47 4.27 7.72
CA ALA A 271 13.20 5.51 7.89
C ALA A 271 14.69 5.26 8.20
N GLY A 272 14.98 4.30 9.08
CA GLY A 272 16.34 3.93 9.44
C GLY A 272 17.11 3.30 8.27
N PHE A 273 16.45 2.46 7.45
CA PHE A 273 17.08 1.91 6.26
C PHE A 273 17.46 3.00 5.25
N ARG A 274 16.55 3.94 4.95
CA ARG A 274 16.83 5.09 4.09
C ARG A 274 17.97 5.99 4.60
N GLN A 275 18.11 6.07 5.92
CA GLN A 275 19.17 6.85 6.57
C GLN A 275 20.51 6.10 6.71
N GLY A 276 20.58 4.84 6.26
CA GLY A 276 21.77 4.01 6.42
C GLY A 276 22.05 3.58 7.87
N LEU A 277 21.02 3.61 8.73
CA LEU A 277 21.12 3.20 10.14
C LEU A 277 20.75 1.72 10.35
N ILE A 278 20.09 1.11 9.39
CA ILE A 278 19.63 -0.28 9.41
C ILE A 278 20.27 -1.04 8.25
N GLY A 279 20.87 -2.19 8.54
CA GLY A 279 21.60 -3.01 7.58
C GLY A 279 20.71 -3.75 6.61
N MET A 280 19.61 -4.35 7.10
CA MET A 280 18.65 -5.12 6.30
C MET A 280 17.22 -4.79 6.70
N MET A 281 16.32 -4.98 5.76
CA MET A 281 14.89 -5.04 6.00
C MET A 281 14.23 -6.02 5.03
N LEU A 282 13.11 -6.56 5.41
CA LEU A 282 12.14 -7.13 4.48
C LEU A 282 11.20 -6.00 4.03
N GLY A 283 10.68 -6.09 2.83
CA GLY A 283 9.83 -5.03 2.31
C GLY A 283 9.25 -5.34 0.94
N HIS A 284 8.43 -4.43 0.46
CA HIS A 284 7.71 -4.56 -0.81
C HIS A 284 8.51 -4.12 -2.03
N PRO A 285 8.16 -4.63 -3.22
CA PRO A 285 8.65 -4.13 -4.51
C PRO A 285 8.52 -2.60 -4.68
N ALA A 286 7.51 -1.96 -4.09
CA ALA A 286 7.36 -0.50 -4.07
C ALA A 286 8.60 0.26 -3.57
N MET A 287 9.48 -0.38 -2.80
CA MET A 287 10.75 0.20 -2.38
C MET A 287 11.70 0.45 -3.55
N LEU A 288 11.56 -0.28 -4.67
CA LEU A 288 12.39 -0.10 -5.86
C LEU A 288 12.17 1.27 -6.51
N GLY A 289 10.93 1.76 -6.52
CA GLY A 289 10.62 3.12 -6.99
C GLY A 289 10.83 4.20 -5.93
N ASN A 290 10.60 3.87 -4.66
CA ASN A 290 10.65 4.84 -3.57
C ASN A 290 12.08 5.17 -3.10
N LEU A 291 12.97 4.18 -2.99
CA LEU A 291 14.35 4.40 -2.52
C LEU A 291 15.16 5.34 -3.41
N PRO A 292 15.14 5.20 -4.76
CA PRO A 292 15.86 6.14 -5.63
C PRO A 292 15.43 7.60 -5.45
N THR A 293 14.17 7.84 -5.11
CA THR A 293 13.61 9.19 -4.91
C THR A 293 13.90 9.73 -3.51
N THR A 294 13.78 8.89 -2.46
CA THR A 294 13.83 9.33 -1.06
C THR A 294 15.20 9.15 -0.39
N ALA A 295 16.06 8.33 -0.97
CA ALA A 295 17.42 8.04 -0.51
C ALA A 295 18.36 7.78 -1.70
N PRO A 296 18.58 8.77 -2.59
CA PRO A 296 19.32 8.58 -3.85
C PRO A 296 20.77 8.13 -3.66
N ASP A 297 21.37 8.42 -2.52
CA ASP A 297 22.75 8.05 -2.18
C ASP A 297 22.85 6.67 -1.51
N LEU A 298 21.72 5.98 -1.25
CA LEU A 298 21.71 4.67 -0.62
C LEU A 298 22.14 3.59 -1.61
N ASN A 299 23.28 2.97 -1.36
CA ASN A 299 23.75 1.81 -2.11
C ASN A 299 23.09 0.53 -1.56
N PHE A 300 22.03 0.08 -2.20
CA PHE A 300 21.26 -1.09 -1.72
C PHE A 300 21.22 -2.24 -2.72
N GLY A 301 21.14 -3.44 -2.18
CA GLY A 301 20.83 -4.66 -2.91
C GLY A 301 19.41 -5.13 -2.63
N VAL A 302 18.89 -5.96 -3.52
CA VAL A 302 17.60 -6.64 -3.38
C VAL A 302 17.73 -8.09 -3.84
N SER A 303 17.10 -9.00 -3.11
CA SER A 303 16.95 -10.41 -3.47
C SER A 303 15.53 -10.88 -3.16
N LEU A 304 15.21 -12.08 -3.62
CA LEU A 304 14.06 -12.80 -3.09
C LEU A 304 14.19 -12.91 -1.56
N ILE A 305 13.07 -13.08 -0.89
CA ILE A 305 13.07 -13.39 0.56
C ILE A 305 13.97 -14.61 0.80
N PRO A 306 14.77 -14.66 1.89
CA PRO A 306 15.63 -15.81 2.18
C PRO A 306 14.86 -17.12 2.18
N ALA A 307 15.48 -18.21 1.76
CA ALA A 307 14.86 -19.53 1.70
C ALA A 307 15.20 -20.39 2.92
N ASN A 308 14.34 -21.36 3.22
CA ASN A 308 14.65 -22.47 4.12
C ASN A 308 14.87 -23.75 3.31
N GLY A 309 16.14 -24.07 3.00
CA GLY A 309 16.50 -25.12 2.05
C GLY A 309 15.94 -24.81 0.65
N ASP A 310 15.09 -25.70 0.15
CA ASP A 310 14.40 -25.52 -1.14
C ASP A 310 13.03 -24.82 -0.98
N SER A 311 12.61 -24.52 0.26
CA SER A 311 11.32 -23.87 0.53
C SER A 311 11.48 -22.35 0.49
N ARG A 312 10.70 -21.73 -0.38
CA ARG A 312 10.49 -20.28 -0.37
C ARG A 312 8.99 -20.01 -0.46
N ALA A 313 8.54 -19.04 0.29
CA ALA A 313 7.17 -18.56 0.25
C ALA A 313 7.17 -17.05 0.48
N SER A 314 6.41 -16.32 -0.29
CA SER A 314 6.27 -14.87 -0.18
C SER A 314 4.80 -14.50 -0.13
N CYS A 315 4.35 -13.94 0.96
CA CYS A 315 2.98 -13.48 1.09
C CYS A 315 2.72 -12.36 0.10
N VAL A 316 1.69 -12.52 -0.74
CA VAL A 316 1.25 -11.49 -1.67
C VAL A 316 0.06 -10.73 -1.10
N SER A 317 0.08 -9.42 -1.28
CA SER A 317 -1.07 -8.54 -1.08
C SER A 317 -1.32 -7.74 -2.34
N SER A 318 -2.55 -7.25 -2.52
CA SER A 318 -2.93 -6.42 -3.65
C SER A 318 -3.81 -5.27 -3.21
N TRP A 319 -3.78 -4.22 -4.01
CA TRP A 319 -4.69 -3.08 -3.89
C TRP A 319 -5.58 -3.00 -5.11
N GLY A 320 -6.74 -2.37 -4.97
CA GLY A 320 -7.67 -2.18 -6.07
C GLY A 320 -8.23 -0.77 -6.13
N TYR A 321 -8.55 -0.32 -7.35
CA TYR A 321 -9.36 0.87 -7.59
C TYR A 321 -10.83 0.52 -7.46
N VAL A 322 -11.52 1.15 -6.55
CA VAL A 322 -12.96 0.99 -6.33
C VAL A 322 -13.69 2.31 -6.42
N MET A 323 -14.99 2.27 -6.68
CA MET A 323 -15.83 3.47 -6.67
C MET A 323 -16.84 3.43 -5.52
N SER A 324 -17.02 4.56 -4.84
CA SER A 324 -18.00 4.67 -3.76
C SER A 324 -19.43 4.51 -4.28
N ALA A 325 -20.35 4.12 -3.40
CA ALA A 325 -21.76 3.92 -3.75
C ALA A 325 -22.45 5.19 -4.31
N LYS A 326 -21.89 6.37 -4.04
CA LYS A 326 -22.42 7.68 -4.48
C LYS A 326 -21.68 8.28 -5.67
N ALA A 327 -20.60 7.65 -6.14
CA ALA A 327 -19.81 8.14 -7.25
C ALA A 327 -20.65 8.29 -8.54
N PRO A 328 -20.37 9.27 -9.39
CA PRO A 328 -20.94 9.36 -10.73
C PRO A 328 -20.39 8.19 -11.58
N SER A 329 -21.17 7.11 -11.65
CA SER A 329 -20.75 5.79 -12.13
C SER A 329 -20.08 5.81 -13.49
N GLU A 330 -20.61 6.54 -14.48
CA GLU A 330 -20.04 6.63 -15.84
C GLU A 330 -18.63 7.23 -15.83
N ALA A 331 -18.45 8.38 -15.16
CA ALA A 331 -17.15 9.03 -15.08
C ALA A 331 -16.14 8.23 -14.27
N ALA A 332 -16.58 7.62 -13.16
CA ALA A 332 -15.75 6.76 -12.32
C ALA A 332 -15.31 5.49 -13.05
N THR A 333 -16.22 4.85 -13.81
CA THR A 333 -15.92 3.68 -14.67
C THR A 333 -14.85 4.03 -15.71
N ARG A 334 -14.99 5.14 -16.42
CA ARG A 334 -13.98 5.59 -17.42
C ARG A 334 -12.61 5.84 -16.78
N PHE A 335 -12.58 6.38 -15.56
CA PHE A 335 -11.33 6.62 -14.85
C PHE A 335 -10.67 5.32 -14.39
N ILE A 336 -11.44 4.38 -13.83
CA ILE A 336 -10.94 3.07 -13.41
C ILE A 336 -10.47 2.25 -14.63
N GLU A 337 -11.22 2.22 -15.73
CA GLU A 337 -10.82 1.58 -16.98
C GLU A 337 -9.49 2.12 -17.50
N PHE A 338 -9.32 3.45 -17.52
CA PHE A 338 -8.07 4.09 -17.91
C PHE A 338 -6.93 3.66 -16.99
N LEU A 339 -7.11 3.75 -15.65
CA LEU A 339 -6.08 3.39 -14.67
C LEU A 339 -5.65 1.93 -14.75
N SER A 340 -6.55 1.02 -15.13
CA SER A 340 -6.28 -0.43 -15.25
C SER A 340 -5.91 -0.87 -16.66
N SER A 341 -5.73 0.06 -17.62
CA SER A 341 -5.25 -0.25 -18.95
C SER A 341 -3.79 -0.71 -18.94
N GLU A 342 -3.40 -1.56 -19.91
CA GLU A 342 -2.06 -2.14 -19.98
C GLU A 342 -0.95 -1.09 -20.02
N ASP A 343 -1.12 -0.05 -20.85
CA ASP A 343 -0.14 1.03 -20.99
C ASP A 343 0.02 1.83 -19.68
N VAL A 344 -1.05 2.08 -18.96
CA VAL A 344 -1.03 2.82 -17.69
C VAL A 344 -0.43 1.97 -16.58
N GLU A 345 -0.81 0.71 -16.48
CA GLU A 345 -0.24 -0.19 -15.49
C GLU A 345 1.26 -0.43 -15.72
N LYS A 346 1.71 -0.51 -16.99
CA LYS A 346 3.14 -0.55 -17.32
C LYS A 346 3.87 0.70 -16.84
N GLN A 347 3.32 1.89 -17.09
CA GLN A 347 3.88 3.15 -16.60
C GLN A 347 3.96 3.18 -15.07
N TRP A 348 2.89 2.71 -14.40
CA TRP A 348 2.84 2.59 -12.96
C TRP A 348 3.95 1.70 -12.43
N THR A 349 4.06 0.47 -12.93
CA THR A 349 5.09 -0.50 -12.53
C THR A 349 6.50 0.06 -12.71
N LEU A 350 6.80 0.66 -13.88
CA LEU A 350 8.13 1.22 -14.16
C LEU A 350 8.50 2.39 -13.21
N GLN A 351 7.53 3.20 -12.79
CA GLN A 351 7.77 4.34 -11.90
C GLN A 351 7.81 3.94 -10.42
N THR A 352 6.89 3.07 -10.01
CA THR A 352 6.69 2.74 -8.59
C THR A 352 7.49 1.53 -8.14
N GLY A 353 7.88 0.66 -9.07
CA GLY A 353 8.51 -0.63 -8.79
C GLY A 353 7.54 -1.70 -8.30
N GLU A 354 6.25 -1.41 -8.23
CA GLU A 354 5.20 -2.35 -7.83
C GLU A 354 4.96 -3.38 -8.92
N LEU A 355 4.57 -4.60 -8.53
CA LEU A 355 4.37 -5.68 -9.46
C LEU A 355 3.07 -5.50 -10.23
N PRO A 356 3.08 -5.70 -11.55
CA PRO A 356 1.87 -5.60 -12.35
C PRO A 356 0.91 -6.76 -12.05
N ALA A 357 -0.38 -6.45 -12.02
CA ALA A 357 -1.45 -7.42 -11.90
C ALA A 357 -1.85 -8.03 -13.24
N ARG A 358 -1.55 -7.36 -14.37
CA ARG A 358 -1.81 -7.89 -15.71
C ARG A 358 -0.81 -8.97 -16.09
N LYS A 359 -1.34 -10.13 -16.53
CA LYS A 359 -0.52 -11.27 -17.00
C LYS A 359 0.40 -10.90 -18.15
N ALA A 360 -0.03 -10.05 -19.08
CA ALA A 360 0.77 -9.62 -20.22
C ALA A 360 2.06 -8.87 -19.81
N LEU A 361 2.05 -8.17 -18.67
CA LEU A 361 3.17 -7.39 -18.20
C LEU A 361 4.20 -8.20 -17.40
N LEU A 362 3.88 -9.42 -16.96
CA LEU A 362 4.81 -10.28 -16.23
C LEU A 362 6.05 -10.66 -17.05
N ASP A 363 5.92 -10.67 -18.39
CA ASP A 363 7.00 -10.96 -19.33
C ASP A 363 7.48 -9.73 -20.12
N ASP A 364 7.03 -8.52 -19.73
CA ASP A 364 7.39 -7.30 -20.43
C ASP A 364 8.91 -7.03 -20.40
N ALA A 365 9.48 -6.75 -21.57
CA ALA A 365 10.93 -6.59 -21.74
C ALA A 365 11.48 -5.31 -21.08
N ASP A 366 10.70 -4.23 -21.03
CA ASP A 366 11.13 -2.97 -20.43
C ASP A 366 11.13 -3.08 -18.90
N ILE A 367 10.14 -3.77 -18.31
CA ILE A 367 10.11 -4.05 -16.88
C ILE A 367 11.28 -4.96 -16.49
N LYS A 368 11.53 -6.02 -17.27
CA LYS A 368 12.64 -6.95 -17.05
C LYS A 368 14.03 -6.38 -17.36
N ALA A 369 14.12 -5.21 -18.01
CA ALA A 369 15.39 -4.55 -18.26
C ALA A 369 16.09 -4.07 -16.96
N ASP A 370 15.34 -3.77 -15.90
CA ASP A 370 15.92 -3.53 -14.57
C ASP A 370 16.12 -4.88 -13.84
N PRO A 371 17.36 -5.24 -13.49
CA PRO A 371 17.65 -6.47 -12.74
C PRO A 371 16.90 -6.56 -11.40
N LYS A 372 16.64 -5.44 -10.75
CA LYS A 372 15.90 -5.40 -9.47
C LYS A 372 14.42 -5.68 -9.68
N ALA A 373 13.82 -5.13 -10.73
CA ALA A 373 12.44 -5.45 -11.12
C ALA A 373 12.30 -6.92 -11.53
N SER A 374 13.32 -7.50 -12.20
CA SER A 374 13.35 -8.93 -12.51
C SER A 374 13.33 -9.81 -11.26
N VAL A 375 14.05 -9.41 -10.18
CA VAL A 375 13.98 -10.10 -8.88
C VAL A 375 12.58 -9.99 -8.28
N ALA A 376 11.97 -8.81 -8.35
CA ALA A 376 10.61 -8.61 -7.85
C ALA A 376 9.59 -9.48 -8.60
N LEU A 377 9.66 -9.54 -9.94
CA LEU A 377 8.80 -10.42 -10.74
C LEU A 377 8.99 -11.90 -10.38
N ALA A 378 10.24 -12.35 -10.20
CA ALA A 378 10.52 -13.73 -9.81
C ALA A 378 9.96 -14.12 -8.43
N SER A 379 9.66 -13.16 -7.55
CA SER A 379 9.03 -13.45 -6.26
C SER A 379 7.58 -13.93 -6.36
N LEU A 380 6.95 -13.75 -7.52
CA LEU A 380 5.60 -14.25 -7.78
C LEU A 380 5.55 -15.77 -7.95
N ASP A 381 6.66 -16.40 -8.31
CA ASP A 381 6.76 -17.86 -8.45
C ASP A 381 6.53 -18.59 -7.10
N ASP A 382 6.87 -17.93 -6.00
CA ASP A 382 6.76 -18.43 -4.64
C ASP A 382 5.63 -17.75 -3.84
N ALA A 383 4.72 -17.02 -4.54
CA ALA A 383 3.72 -16.19 -3.88
C ALA A 383 2.51 -16.97 -3.42
N PHE A 384 1.99 -16.61 -2.24
CA PHE A 384 0.72 -17.10 -1.71
C PHE A 384 -0.10 -15.96 -1.11
N VAL A 385 -1.41 -16.09 -1.11
CA VAL A 385 -2.34 -15.06 -0.57
C VAL A 385 -2.42 -15.22 0.95
N GLY A 386 -2.20 -14.13 1.67
CA GLY A 386 -2.35 -14.11 3.13
C GLY A 386 -3.78 -13.79 3.59
N HIS A 387 -4.07 -14.07 4.86
CA HIS A 387 -5.42 -14.03 5.42
C HIS A 387 -5.70 -12.87 6.38
N LEU A 388 -4.68 -12.08 6.76
CA LEU A 388 -4.89 -10.86 7.57
C LEU A 388 -5.23 -9.65 6.69
N GLN A 389 -6.39 -9.70 6.06
CA GLN A 389 -6.76 -8.74 5.01
C GLN A 389 -7.71 -7.63 5.48
N THR A 390 -8.03 -7.56 6.77
CA THR A 390 -8.89 -6.51 7.31
C THR A 390 -8.20 -5.71 8.38
N ALA A 391 -8.57 -4.44 8.53
CA ALA A 391 -8.00 -3.56 9.55
C ALA A 391 -8.13 -4.12 10.97
N ALA A 392 -9.21 -4.86 11.27
CA ALA A 392 -9.41 -5.49 12.58
C ALA A 392 -8.39 -6.61 12.82
N LEU A 393 -8.19 -7.51 11.84
CA LEU A 393 -7.21 -8.58 11.92
C LEU A 393 -5.78 -8.03 11.99
N GLU A 394 -5.44 -7.04 11.16
CA GLU A 394 -4.14 -6.38 11.20
C GLU A 394 -3.88 -5.71 12.56
N THR A 395 -4.89 -5.07 13.16
CA THR A 395 -4.78 -4.45 14.48
C THR A 395 -4.51 -5.50 15.55
N ALA A 396 -5.30 -6.58 15.58
CA ALA A 396 -5.15 -7.66 16.57
C ALA A 396 -3.77 -8.34 16.47
N TRP A 397 -3.27 -8.51 15.25
CA TRP A 397 -1.90 -8.98 15.00
C TRP A 397 -0.86 -8.00 15.53
N SER A 398 -0.95 -6.72 15.16
CA SER A 398 0.01 -5.68 15.53
C SER A 398 0.13 -5.51 17.03
N GLU A 399 -0.99 -5.49 17.77
CA GLU A 399 -1.02 -5.42 19.23
C GLU A 399 -0.30 -6.62 19.87
N SER A 400 -0.54 -7.82 19.34
CA SER A 400 0.12 -9.04 19.82
C SER A 400 1.61 -9.06 19.49
N TYR A 401 1.99 -8.59 18.30
CA TYR A 401 3.38 -8.49 17.91
C TYR A 401 4.15 -7.46 18.76
N GLU A 402 3.56 -6.30 19.04
CA GLU A 402 4.11 -5.32 19.97
C GLU A 402 4.33 -5.94 21.36
N LYS A 403 3.40 -6.74 21.84
CA LYS A 403 3.54 -7.47 23.10
C LYS A 403 4.76 -8.40 23.08
N LEU A 404 4.97 -9.14 21.99
CA LEU A 404 6.17 -9.97 21.79
C LEU A 404 7.46 -9.15 21.77
N MET A 405 7.43 -7.94 21.22
CA MET A 405 8.61 -7.08 21.09
C MET A 405 8.99 -6.39 22.41
N TYR A 406 8.03 -6.01 23.24
CA TYR A 406 8.25 -5.13 24.38
C TYR A 406 8.14 -5.81 25.73
N THR A 407 7.76 -7.09 25.79
CA THR A 407 7.61 -7.83 27.05
C THR A 407 8.44 -9.12 27.00
N ASP A 408 8.70 -9.69 28.19
CA ASP A 408 9.34 -11.00 28.33
C ASP A 408 8.29 -12.13 28.42
N GLU A 409 7.04 -11.88 28.00
CA GLU A 409 6.02 -12.89 28.00
C GLU A 409 6.39 -14.07 27.09
N ASP A 410 5.91 -15.25 27.47
CA ASP A 410 6.14 -16.49 26.72
C ASP A 410 5.54 -16.36 25.31
N VAL A 411 6.34 -16.66 24.28
CA VAL A 411 5.95 -16.49 22.89
C VAL A 411 4.69 -17.28 22.55
N LYS A 412 4.64 -18.55 22.97
CA LYS A 412 3.47 -19.40 22.70
C LYS A 412 2.21 -18.86 23.34
N THR A 413 2.31 -18.34 24.57
CA THR A 413 1.17 -17.73 25.27
C THR A 413 0.62 -16.53 24.52
N VAL A 414 1.49 -15.64 24.07
CA VAL A 414 1.06 -14.45 23.29
C VAL A 414 0.45 -14.87 21.95
N LEU A 415 1.02 -15.85 21.26
CA LEU A 415 0.47 -16.38 20.00
C LEU A 415 -0.91 -17.01 20.20
N GLN A 416 -1.15 -17.72 21.31
CA GLN A 416 -2.46 -18.30 21.63
C GLN A 416 -3.52 -17.22 21.87
N GLU A 417 -3.18 -16.14 22.56
CA GLU A 417 -4.07 -15.00 22.74
C GLU A 417 -4.36 -14.31 21.39
N CYS A 418 -3.33 -14.11 20.58
CA CYS A 418 -3.46 -13.55 19.23
C CYS A 418 -4.39 -14.39 18.36
N GLN A 419 -4.13 -15.68 18.24
CA GLN A 419 -4.95 -16.61 17.46
C GLN A 419 -6.42 -16.61 17.90
N ALA A 420 -6.66 -16.61 19.21
CA ALA A 420 -8.02 -16.56 19.74
C ALA A 420 -8.73 -15.27 19.36
N ASN A 421 -8.04 -14.12 19.43
CA ASN A 421 -8.58 -12.82 19.03
C ASN A 421 -8.87 -12.78 17.51
N LEU A 422 -7.94 -13.27 16.68
CA LEU A 422 -8.12 -13.31 15.23
C LEU A 422 -9.31 -14.22 14.84
N ASN A 423 -9.44 -15.40 15.46
CA ASN A 423 -10.55 -16.30 15.20
C ASN A 423 -11.89 -15.73 15.72
N GLN A 424 -11.87 -14.93 16.78
CA GLN A 424 -13.05 -14.22 17.22
C GLN A 424 -13.47 -13.14 16.22
N GLU A 425 -12.52 -12.36 15.68
CA GLU A 425 -12.80 -11.36 14.64
C GLU A 425 -13.36 -12.01 13.37
N LEU A 426 -12.80 -13.15 12.94
CA LEU A 426 -13.36 -13.93 11.84
C LEU A 426 -14.83 -14.36 12.10
N SER A 427 -15.15 -14.77 13.35
CA SER A 427 -16.50 -15.22 13.70
C SER A 427 -17.51 -14.09 13.83
N ASN A 428 -17.06 -12.85 14.07
CA ASN A 428 -17.91 -11.66 14.17
C ASN A 428 -18.44 -11.17 12.80
N GLY A 429 -18.10 -11.86 11.74
CA GLY A 429 -18.48 -11.54 10.36
C GLY A 429 -17.58 -10.43 9.80
N LEU A 430 -16.46 -10.85 9.28
CA LEU A 430 -15.59 -9.99 8.46
C LEU A 430 -16.26 -9.69 7.15
#